data_8c7b9e908366407cb9dd725f0e505c32
#
_entry.id   8c7b9e908366407cb9dd725f0e505c32
#
_cell.length_a   1.000
_cell.length_b   1.000
_cell.length_c   1.000
_cell.angle_alpha   90.00
_cell.angle_beta   90.00
_cell.angle_gamma   90.00
#
_symmetry.space_group_name_H-M   'P 1'
#
loop_
_entity.id
_entity.type
_entity.pdbx_description
1 polymer ?
#
loop_
_entity_poly.entity_id
_entity_poly.type
_entity_poly.pdbx_seq_one_letter_code
_entity_poly.pdbx_strand_id
1 'polypeptide(L)'
;MKRFDTVLFDFDGTIMNTNEVILRSWQHTFQTIEHRDEDVAKIIKTFGEPLEVTMKKFFPDVPVDEAVEIYRSYHRDNFGDLITVFPGMENLLRQVKERGEKTGLVTSRLAYTTKQGLEKYDLKDYFD
;
A
#
# COMPACT_ATOMS: atom_id res chain seq x y z
N MET A 1 -4.68 30.91 5.90
CA MET A 1 -4.68 31.42 4.52
C MET A 1 -4.56 30.28 3.55
N LYS A 2 -5.41 30.28 2.54
CA LYS A 2 -5.43 29.23 1.52
C LYS A 2 -4.30 29.49 0.51
N ARG A 3 -3.39 28.53 0.34
CA ARG A 3 -2.29 28.60 -0.62
C ARG A 3 -2.61 27.93 -1.94
N PHE A 4 -3.36 26.85 -1.89
CA PHE A 4 -3.70 26.05 -3.06
C PHE A 4 -5.21 25.77 -3.03
N ASP A 5 -5.80 25.54 -4.19
CA ASP A 5 -7.20 25.12 -4.27
C ASP A 5 -7.34 23.64 -3.95
N THR A 6 -6.36 22.84 -4.34
CA THR A 6 -6.38 21.38 -4.16
C THR A 6 -4.99 20.90 -3.75
N VAL A 7 -4.93 19.99 -2.77
CA VAL A 7 -3.71 19.28 -2.37
C VAL A 7 -3.93 17.80 -2.64
N LEU A 8 -3.01 17.19 -3.38
CA LEU A 8 -3.07 15.77 -3.71
C LEU A 8 -2.11 14.98 -2.84
N PHE A 9 -2.56 13.83 -2.37
CA PHE A 9 -1.77 12.92 -1.53
C PHE A 9 -1.66 11.57 -2.22
N ASP A 10 -0.45 10.98 -2.17
CA ASP A 10 -0.26 9.57 -2.48
C ASP A 10 -0.71 8.74 -1.27
N PHE A 11 -1.19 7.52 -1.51
CA PHE A 11 -1.66 6.64 -0.44
C PHE A 11 -0.51 5.85 0.18
N ASP A 12 0.10 4.96 -0.62
CA ASP A 12 1.20 4.10 -0.14
C ASP A 12 2.46 4.92 0.09
N GLY A 13 3.05 4.78 1.27
CA GLY A 13 4.30 5.46 1.61
C GLY A 13 4.16 6.92 1.99
N THR A 14 2.97 7.50 1.88
CA THR A 14 2.71 8.91 2.25
C THR A 14 1.67 8.97 3.36
N ILE A 15 0.44 8.59 3.10
CA ILE A 15 -0.61 8.57 4.11
C ILE A 15 -0.52 7.30 4.94
N MET A 16 -0.37 6.17 4.27
CA MET A 16 -0.46 4.86 4.89
C MET A 16 0.86 4.12 4.79
N ASN A 17 1.32 3.57 5.90
CA ASN A 17 2.46 2.67 5.93
C ASN A 17 1.96 1.26 5.60
N THR A 18 2.26 0.79 4.40
CA THR A 18 1.88 -0.52 3.91
C THR A 18 3.08 -1.47 3.81
N ASN A 19 4.25 -1.06 4.30
CA ASN A 19 5.49 -1.83 4.18
C ASN A 19 5.39 -3.22 4.80
N GLU A 20 4.75 -3.32 5.96
CA GLU A 20 4.62 -4.59 6.67
C GLU A 20 3.79 -5.60 5.88
N VAL A 21 2.63 -5.18 5.36
CA VAL A 21 1.78 -6.10 4.59
C VAL A 21 2.43 -6.50 3.28
N ILE A 22 3.16 -5.58 2.63
CA ILE A 22 3.89 -5.89 1.40
C ILE A 22 4.99 -6.92 1.69
N LEU A 23 5.79 -6.68 2.73
CA LEU A 23 6.88 -7.57 3.10
C LEU A 23 6.37 -8.97 3.46
N ARG A 24 5.32 -9.04 4.28
CA ARG A 24 4.73 -10.33 4.68
C ARG A 24 4.08 -11.05 3.52
N SER A 25 3.47 -10.32 2.58
CA SER A 25 2.89 -10.92 1.38
C SER A 25 3.98 -11.58 0.52
N TRP A 26 5.14 -10.95 0.40
CA TRP A 26 6.29 -11.54 -0.29
C TRP A 26 6.81 -12.77 0.43
N GLN A 27 6.98 -12.70 1.74
CA GLN A 27 7.45 -13.86 2.52
C GLN A 27 6.46 -15.03 2.41
N HIS A 28 5.16 -14.75 2.47
CA HIS A 28 4.15 -15.80 2.26
C HIS A 28 4.29 -16.43 0.87
N THR A 29 4.53 -15.62 -0.15
CA THR A 29 4.71 -16.11 -1.53
C THR A 29 5.95 -17.00 -1.64
N PHE A 30 7.08 -16.58 -1.06
CA PHE A 30 8.30 -17.40 -1.04
C PHE A 30 8.09 -18.71 -0.27
N GLN A 31 7.42 -18.66 0.88
CA GLN A 31 7.13 -19.87 1.65
C GLN A 31 6.23 -20.83 0.87
N THR A 32 5.25 -20.31 0.17
CA THR A 32 4.30 -21.13 -0.60
C THR A 32 4.99 -21.79 -1.79
N ILE A 33 5.82 -21.05 -2.52
CA ILE A 33 6.43 -21.53 -3.76
C ILE A 33 7.75 -22.26 -3.51
N GLU A 34 8.62 -21.71 -2.66
CA GLU A 34 9.98 -22.22 -2.45
C GLU A 34 10.24 -22.79 -1.07
N HIS A 35 9.26 -22.76 -0.18
CA HIS A 35 9.35 -23.28 1.19
C HIS A 35 10.49 -22.66 2.01
N ARG A 36 10.77 -21.37 1.79
CA ARG A 36 11.81 -20.64 2.51
C ARG A 36 11.45 -19.17 2.65
N ASP A 37 12.12 -18.47 3.55
CA ASP A 37 12.05 -17.02 3.64
C ASP A 37 13.12 -16.40 2.72
N GLU A 38 12.80 -15.25 2.13
CA GLU A 38 13.75 -14.49 1.34
C GLU A 38 14.41 -13.42 2.21
N ASP A 39 15.60 -12.96 1.81
CA ASP A 39 16.28 -11.85 2.43
C ASP A 39 15.44 -10.58 2.31
N VAL A 40 15.14 -9.97 3.46
CA VAL A 40 14.33 -8.75 3.56
C VAL A 40 14.89 -7.65 2.67
N ALA A 41 16.21 -7.48 2.64
CA ALA A 41 16.85 -6.44 1.83
C ALA A 41 16.57 -6.62 0.33
N LYS A 42 16.52 -7.85 -0.16
CA LYS A 42 16.20 -8.15 -1.55
C LYS A 42 14.75 -7.78 -1.88
N ILE A 43 13.84 -8.05 -0.96
CA ILE A 43 12.42 -7.71 -1.13
C ILE A 43 12.25 -6.18 -1.14
N ILE A 44 12.87 -5.48 -0.21
CA ILE A 44 12.76 -4.03 -0.09
C ILE A 44 13.25 -3.33 -1.37
N LYS A 45 14.28 -3.85 -2.02
CA LYS A 45 14.79 -3.28 -3.28
C LYS A 45 13.76 -3.30 -4.40
N THR A 46 12.74 -4.14 -4.31
CA THR A 46 11.70 -4.23 -5.33
C THR A 46 10.49 -3.36 -5.05
N PHE A 47 10.45 -2.66 -3.92
CA PHE A 47 9.34 -1.78 -3.58
C PHE A 47 9.17 -0.71 -4.66
N GLY A 48 7.94 -0.52 -5.12
CA GLY A 48 7.63 0.41 -6.19
C GLY A 48 7.63 -0.19 -7.59
N GLU A 49 8.16 -1.41 -7.77
CA GLU A 49 8.05 -2.10 -9.06
C GLU A 49 6.65 -2.66 -9.25
N PRO A 50 6.17 -2.75 -10.50
CA PRO A 50 4.94 -3.48 -10.78
C PRO A 50 5.04 -4.93 -10.32
N LEU A 51 3.97 -5.42 -9.70
CA LEU A 51 3.97 -6.75 -9.08
C LEU A 51 4.36 -7.87 -10.07
N GLU A 52 3.80 -7.81 -11.28
CA GLU A 52 4.05 -8.81 -12.32
C GLU A 52 5.52 -8.85 -12.73
N VAL A 53 6.17 -7.70 -12.79
CA VAL A 53 7.60 -7.60 -13.14
C VAL A 53 8.44 -8.28 -12.06
N THR A 54 8.16 -7.98 -10.80
CA THR A 54 8.89 -8.55 -9.67
C THR A 54 8.66 -10.06 -9.55
N MET A 55 7.43 -10.52 -9.80
CA MET A 55 7.12 -11.96 -9.79
C MET A 55 7.93 -12.73 -10.82
N LYS A 56 8.09 -12.18 -12.01
CA LYS A 56 8.92 -12.82 -13.05
C LYS A 56 10.39 -12.90 -12.67
N LYS A 57 10.89 -11.90 -11.95
CA LYS A 57 12.28 -11.90 -11.48
C LYS A 57 12.52 -12.95 -10.40
N PHE A 58 11.63 -13.04 -9.42
CA PHE A 58 11.79 -13.95 -8.28
C PHE A 58 11.41 -15.39 -8.63
N PHE A 59 10.41 -15.57 -9.48
CA PHE A 59 9.87 -16.89 -9.80
C PHE A 59 9.73 -17.10 -11.31
N PRO A 60 10.88 -17.16 -12.04
CA PRO A 60 10.83 -17.24 -13.50
C PRO A 60 10.20 -18.53 -14.03
N ASP A 61 10.17 -19.59 -13.22
CA ASP A 61 9.63 -20.89 -13.61
C ASP A 61 8.18 -21.10 -13.22
N VAL A 62 7.56 -20.13 -12.56
CA VAL A 62 6.15 -20.19 -12.11
C VAL A 62 5.30 -19.28 -12.99
N PRO A 63 4.11 -19.73 -13.45
CA PRO A 63 3.21 -18.86 -14.17
C PRO A 63 2.92 -17.59 -13.35
N VAL A 64 3.06 -16.43 -13.99
CA VAL A 64 2.96 -15.15 -13.28
C VAL A 64 1.59 -14.97 -12.61
N ASP A 65 0.52 -15.45 -13.25
CA ASP A 65 -0.83 -15.33 -12.70
C ASP A 65 -1.00 -16.12 -11.40
N GLU A 66 -0.39 -17.30 -11.31
CA GLU A 66 -0.38 -18.11 -10.09
C GLU A 66 0.36 -17.40 -8.96
N ALA A 67 1.57 -16.92 -9.24
CA ALA A 67 2.39 -16.25 -8.23
C ALA A 67 1.71 -14.98 -7.73
N VAL A 68 1.14 -14.20 -8.63
CA VAL A 68 0.40 -12.98 -8.30
C VAL A 68 -0.81 -13.29 -7.42
N GLU A 69 -1.55 -14.37 -7.71
CA GLU A 69 -2.71 -14.74 -6.92
C GLU A 69 -2.33 -15.14 -5.49
N ILE A 70 -1.24 -15.88 -5.32
CA ILE A 70 -0.73 -16.25 -3.99
C ILE A 70 -0.45 -14.98 -3.17
N TYR A 71 0.24 -14.03 -3.76
CA TYR A 71 0.57 -12.75 -3.12
C TYR A 71 -0.69 -11.95 -2.79
N ARG A 72 -1.58 -11.78 -3.76
CA ARG A 72 -2.78 -10.96 -3.61
C ARG A 72 -3.77 -11.52 -2.61
N SER A 73 -3.91 -12.84 -2.54
CA SER A 73 -4.78 -13.48 -1.55
C SER A 73 -4.33 -13.14 -0.13
N TYR A 74 -3.04 -13.29 0.14
CA TYR A 74 -2.49 -12.96 1.46
C TYR A 74 -2.62 -11.47 1.75
N HIS A 75 -2.27 -10.64 0.79
CA HIS A 75 -2.33 -9.19 0.92
C HIS A 75 -3.77 -8.73 1.25
N ARG A 76 -4.74 -9.25 0.52
CA ARG A 76 -6.15 -8.92 0.72
C ARG A 76 -6.63 -9.32 2.11
N ASP A 77 -6.29 -10.53 2.55
CA ASP A 77 -6.76 -11.07 3.82
C ASP A 77 -6.14 -10.39 5.04
N ASN A 78 -4.94 -9.83 4.89
CA ASN A 78 -4.16 -9.28 6.01
C ASN A 78 -3.99 -7.77 5.96
N PHE A 79 -4.42 -7.13 4.89
CA PHE A 79 -4.19 -5.70 4.66
C PHE A 79 -4.69 -4.84 5.82
N GLY A 80 -5.94 -5.03 6.22
CA GLY A 80 -6.55 -4.21 7.28
C GLY A 80 -5.84 -4.32 8.62
N ASP A 81 -5.25 -5.48 8.93
CA ASP A 81 -4.59 -5.72 10.23
C ASP A 81 -3.16 -5.19 10.28
N LEU A 82 -2.51 -5.04 9.13
CA LEU A 82 -1.07 -4.76 9.07
C LEU A 82 -0.72 -3.33 8.66
N ILE A 83 -1.71 -2.54 8.25
CA ILE A 83 -1.46 -1.15 7.82
C ILE A 83 -1.51 -0.19 9.01
N THR A 84 -0.71 0.87 8.91
CA THR A 84 -0.71 1.96 9.90
C THR A 84 -0.65 3.31 9.18
N VAL A 85 -1.14 4.37 9.85
CA VAL A 85 -1.02 5.73 9.34
C VAL A 85 0.31 6.31 9.79
N PHE A 86 1.03 6.99 8.90
CA PHE A 86 2.27 7.66 9.28
C PHE A 86 1.99 8.74 10.33
N PRO A 87 2.87 8.89 11.33
CA PRO A 87 2.71 9.91 12.37
C PRO A 87 2.55 11.31 11.79
N GLY A 88 1.60 12.08 12.33
CA GLY A 88 1.34 13.45 11.91
C GLY A 88 0.47 13.61 10.68
N MET A 89 0.17 12.53 9.96
CA MET A 89 -0.59 12.62 8.70
C MET A 89 -2.04 13.07 8.94
N GLU A 90 -2.69 12.56 9.98
CA GLU A 90 -4.04 12.97 10.30
C GLU A 90 -4.12 14.47 10.63
N ASN A 91 -3.15 14.98 11.40
CA ASN A 91 -3.07 16.41 11.71
C ASN A 91 -2.89 17.25 10.45
N LEU A 92 -2.04 16.79 9.52
CA LEU A 92 -1.82 17.48 8.26
C LEU A 92 -3.09 17.56 7.43
N LEU A 93 -3.82 16.45 7.31
CA LEU A 93 -5.08 16.41 6.57
C LEU A 93 -6.11 17.36 7.18
N ARG A 94 -6.22 17.40 8.51
CA ARG A 94 -7.12 18.30 9.21
C ARG A 94 -6.76 19.76 8.94
N GLN A 95 -5.47 20.11 8.99
CA GLN A 95 -5.01 21.46 8.72
C GLN A 95 -5.32 21.90 7.28
N VAL A 96 -5.14 21.00 6.31
CA VAL A 96 -5.47 21.29 4.91
C VAL A 96 -6.96 21.60 4.77
N LYS A 97 -7.82 20.81 5.40
CA LYS A 97 -9.26 21.05 5.39
C LYS A 97 -9.64 22.37 6.07
N GLU A 98 -9.03 22.68 7.20
CA GLU A 98 -9.29 23.93 7.93
C GLU A 98 -8.93 25.17 7.12
N ARG A 99 -7.93 25.07 6.22
CA ARG A 99 -7.58 26.15 5.31
C ARG A 99 -8.53 26.30 4.13
N GLY A 100 -9.53 25.43 4.03
CA GLY A 100 -10.50 25.45 2.93
C GLY A 100 -9.98 24.89 1.61
N GLU A 101 -8.87 24.18 1.64
CA GLU A 101 -8.33 23.52 0.46
C GLU A 101 -9.02 22.18 0.24
N LYS A 102 -9.20 21.79 -1.02
CA LYS A 102 -9.70 20.47 -1.36
C LYS A 102 -8.57 19.45 -1.25
N THR A 103 -8.90 18.23 -0.86
CA THR A 103 -7.95 17.13 -0.77
C THR A 103 -8.33 16.03 -1.74
N GLY A 104 -7.35 15.52 -2.46
CA GLY A 104 -7.52 14.40 -3.36
C GLY A 104 -6.49 13.33 -3.09
N LEU A 105 -6.80 12.11 -3.52
CA LEU A 105 -5.95 10.96 -3.36
C LEU A 105 -5.51 10.45 -4.73
N VAL A 106 -4.20 10.29 -4.91
CA VAL A 106 -3.61 9.70 -6.12
C VAL A 106 -2.96 8.38 -5.74
N THR A 107 -3.40 7.29 -6.34
CA THR A 107 -2.85 5.97 -6.03
C THR A 107 -3.06 5.00 -7.19
N SER A 108 -2.09 4.11 -7.37
CA SER A 108 -2.22 2.96 -8.28
C SER A 108 -2.87 1.75 -7.60
N ARG A 109 -3.14 1.83 -6.30
CA ARG A 109 -3.77 0.76 -5.53
C ARG A 109 -5.24 0.58 -5.93
N LEU A 110 -5.75 -0.64 -5.77
CA LEU A 110 -7.18 -0.91 -6.00
C LEU A 110 -8.05 -0.05 -5.08
N ALA A 111 -9.15 0.46 -5.62
CA ALA A 111 -10.06 1.32 -4.87
C ALA A 111 -10.58 0.67 -3.59
N TYR A 112 -10.85 -0.64 -3.64
CA TYR A 112 -11.36 -1.39 -2.49
C TYR A 112 -10.40 -1.33 -1.29
N THR A 113 -9.11 -1.64 -1.50
CA THR A 113 -8.13 -1.64 -0.40
C THR A 113 -7.79 -0.23 0.07
N THR A 114 -7.78 0.74 -0.83
CA THR A 114 -7.58 2.15 -0.47
C THR A 114 -8.70 2.62 0.46
N LYS A 115 -9.95 2.34 0.09
CA LYS A 115 -11.13 2.70 0.87
C LYS A 115 -11.11 2.00 2.24
N GLN A 116 -10.75 0.73 2.27
CA GLN A 116 -10.62 -0.04 3.51
C GLN A 116 -9.63 0.61 4.47
N GLY A 117 -8.46 1.04 3.97
CA GLY A 117 -7.45 1.71 4.79
C GLY A 117 -7.93 3.04 5.34
N LEU A 118 -8.60 3.84 4.51
CA LEU A 118 -9.13 5.13 4.93
C LEU A 118 -10.23 4.96 6.00
N GLU A 119 -11.08 3.97 5.85
CA GLU A 119 -12.16 3.69 6.81
C GLU A 119 -11.62 3.20 8.15
N LYS A 120 -10.59 2.34 8.14
CA LYS A 120 -10.00 1.83 9.38
C LYS A 120 -9.52 2.94 10.31
N TYR A 121 -9.00 4.03 9.76
CA TYR A 121 -8.43 5.14 10.52
C TYR A 121 -9.28 6.40 10.49
N ASP A 122 -10.52 6.33 10.01
CA ASP A 122 -11.46 7.47 9.92
C ASP A 122 -10.90 8.63 9.10
N LEU A 123 -10.19 8.33 8.00
CA LEU A 123 -9.59 9.35 7.15
C LEU A 123 -10.42 9.68 5.91
N LYS A 124 -11.46 8.90 5.64
CA LYS A 124 -12.25 9.01 4.40
C LYS A 124 -12.82 10.40 4.19
N ASP A 125 -13.32 11.02 5.26
CA ASP A 125 -13.98 12.31 5.18
C ASP A 125 -13.02 13.49 4.92
N TYR A 126 -11.71 13.26 5.02
CA TYR A 126 -10.71 14.27 4.69
C TYR A 126 -10.48 14.40 3.18
N PHE A 127 -10.99 13.50 2.38
CA PHE A 127 -10.81 13.49 0.92
C PHE A 127 -12.10 13.83 0.20
N ASP A 128 -11.96 14.65 -0.81
CA ASP A 128 -13.08 15.10 -1.65
C ASP A 128 -13.39 14.16 -2.81
#